data_b6475ad22ce4811fdcab5af9736dd3b1
#
_entry.id   b6475ad22ce4811fdcab5af9736dd3b1
#
_cell.length_a   1.000
_cell.length_b   1.000
_cell.length_c   1.000
_cell.angle_alpha   90.00
_cell.angle_beta   90.00
_cell.angle_gamma   90.00
#
_symmetry.space_group_name_H-M   'P 1'
#
loop_
_entity.id
_entity.type
_entity.pdbx_description
1 polymer ?
#
loop_
_entity_poly.entity_id
_entity_poly.type
_entity_poly.pdbx_seq_one_letter_code
_entity_poly.pdbx_strand_id
1 'polypeptide(L)'
;MPCADGIRLASRIWSPSGEGPWPVLLMRQPYGSALASTLTYAHPHWYAQQGFLVVVQDVRGRGDSEGSFGGFVQEARDGAEAVRWARALTGSNGRLGTYGFSYQGLSQLLNSGDVPEALPDCLAPAMCGLDERLDWASEGGA
;
A
#
# COMPACT_ATOMS: atom_id res chain seq x y z
N MET A 1 -6.55 4.03 9.37
CA MET A 1 -5.95 2.84 10.01
C MET A 1 -5.16 3.28 11.25
N PRO A 2 -5.44 2.79 12.44
CA PRO A 2 -4.58 2.98 13.60
C PRO A 2 -3.36 2.03 13.52
N CYS A 3 -2.18 2.55 13.82
CA CYS A 3 -0.96 1.77 13.99
C CYS A 3 -0.74 1.40 15.47
N ALA A 4 0.10 0.41 15.74
CA ALA A 4 0.41 -0.05 17.10
C ALA A 4 1.04 1.05 18.00
N ASP A 5 1.69 2.03 17.41
CA ASP A 5 2.29 3.18 18.11
C ASP A 5 1.32 4.37 18.31
N GLY A 6 0.03 4.19 17.97
CA GLY A 6 -1.01 5.18 18.12
C GLY A 6 -1.14 6.18 16.96
N ILE A 7 -0.22 6.19 16.00
CA ILE A 7 -0.31 7.02 14.79
C ILE A 7 -1.43 6.50 13.87
N ARG A 8 -2.14 7.40 13.20
CA ARG A 8 -3.21 7.04 12.29
C ARG A 8 -2.80 7.31 10.84
N LEU A 9 -2.92 6.29 9.99
CA LEU A 9 -2.69 6.41 8.55
C LEU A 9 -4.03 6.57 7.82
N ALA A 10 -4.13 7.63 7.02
CA ALA A 10 -5.31 7.93 6.23
C ALA A 10 -5.41 6.97 5.03
N SER A 11 -6.62 6.52 4.75
CA SER A 11 -6.88 5.59 3.65
C SER A 11 -8.20 5.94 2.97
N ARG A 12 -8.23 5.87 1.66
CA ARG A 12 -9.46 5.92 0.86
C ARG A 12 -9.80 4.51 0.40
N ILE A 13 -11.09 4.17 0.46
CA ILE A 13 -11.58 2.83 0.15
C ILE A 13 -12.64 2.93 -0.92
N TRP A 14 -12.52 2.11 -1.96
CA TRP A 14 -13.53 1.92 -3.00
C TRP A 14 -14.03 0.48 -2.94
N SER A 15 -15.31 0.33 -2.72
CA SER A 15 -15.96 -0.99 -2.64
C SER A 15 -16.69 -1.32 -3.94
N PRO A 16 -16.68 -2.59 -4.35
CA PRO A 16 -17.57 -3.05 -5.41
C PRO A 16 -19.04 -2.86 -5.05
N SER A 17 -19.89 -2.91 -6.06
CA SER A 17 -21.33 -3.00 -5.85
C SER A 17 -21.74 -4.45 -5.59
N GLY A 18 -22.81 -4.65 -4.82
CA GLY A 18 -23.37 -5.98 -4.52
C GLY A 18 -22.89 -6.53 -3.19
N GLU A 19 -23.03 -7.86 -3.04
CA GLU A 19 -22.67 -8.58 -1.82
C GLU A 19 -21.30 -9.23 -1.97
N GLY A 20 -20.37 -8.88 -1.01
CA GLY A 20 -19.04 -9.50 -0.95
C GLY A 20 -19.07 -10.96 -0.46
N PRO A 21 -17.95 -11.48 0.03
CA PRO A 21 -16.70 -10.75 0.28
C PRO A 21 -15.78 -10.68 -0.96
N TRP A 22 -14.93 -9.63 -1.02
CA TRP A 22 -14.05 -9.35 -2.15
C TRP A 22 -12.55 -9.44 -1.79
N PRO A 23 -11.68 -9.77 -2.75
CA PRO A 23 -10.24 -9.62 -2.58
C PRO A 23 -9.86 -8.14 -2.49
N VAL A 24 -8.82 -7.85 -1.73
CA VAL A 24 -8.31 -6.49 -1.51
C VAL A 24 -7.16 -6.18 -2.47
N LEU A 25 -7.16 -4.96 -3.02
CA LEU A 25 -6.00 -4.34 -3.64
C LEU A 25 -5.54 -3.17 -2.78
N LEU A 26 -4.30 -3.23 -2.29
CA LEU A 26 -3.70 -2.19 -1.46
C LEU A 26 -2.59 -1.46 -2.22
N MET A 27 -2.69 -0.13 -2.27
CA MET A 27 -1.62 0.77 -2.71
C MET A 27 -1.23 1.68 -1.55
N ARG A 28 0.07 1.78 -1.26
CA ARG A 28 0.61 2.73 -0.28
C ARG A 28 1.49 3.75 -0.99
N GLN A 29 1.31 5.05 -0.69
CA GLN A 29 1.91 6.12 -1.47
C GLN A 29 2.20 7.38 -0.64
N PRO A 30 3.21 8.19 -1.01
CA PRO A 30 3.53 9.44 -0.33
C PRO A 30 2.90 10.68 -0.99
N TYR A 31 2.11 10.52 -2.05
CA TYR A 31 1.69 11.63 -2.93
C TYR A 31 0.32 12.24 -2.57
N GLY A 32 -0.38 11.68 -1.59
CA GLY A 32 -1.74 12.04 -1.21
C GLY A 32 -2.79 11.17 -1.89
N SER A 33 -3.56 10.43 -1.11
CA SER A 33 -4.60 9.50 -1.60
C SER A 33 -5.74 10.20 -2.34
N ALA A 34 -5.90 11.52 -2.12
CA ALA A 34 -6.85 12.36 -2.88
C ALA A 34 -6.48 12.48 -4.36
N LEU A 35 -5.19 12.37 -4.67
CA LEU A 35 -4.62 12.46 -6.01
C LEU A 35 -4.16 11.09 -6.51
N ALA A 36 -4.77 10.00 -6.03
CA ALA A 36 -4.43 8.64 -6.44
C ALA A 36 -4.22 8.61 -7.96
N SER A 37 -2.95 8.49 -8.35
CA SER A 37 -2.53 8.73 -9.73
C SER A 37 -3.15 7.72 -10.68
N THR A 38 -3.70 8.22 -11.74
CA THR A 38 -4.24 7.43 -12.85
C THR A 38 -3.34 7.46 -14.08
N LEU A 39 -2.13 8.02 -13.95
CA LEU A 39 -1.22 8.13 -15.08
C LEU A 39 -0.73 6.76 -15.56
N THR A 40 -0.39 5.88 -14.60
CA THR A 40 0.14 4.54 -14.86
C THR A 40 -0.92 3.45 -14.67
N TYR A 41 -1.88 3.71 -13.79
CA TYR A 41 -2.93 2.78 -13.41
C TYR A 41 -4.31 3.38 -13.66
N ALA A 42 -5.30 2.53 -13.83
CA ALA A 42 -6.69 2.96 -13.84
C ALA A 42 -7.07 3.56 -12.47
N HIS A 43 -8.07 4.44 -12.46
CA HIS A 43 -8.59 4.98 -11.21
C HIS A 43 -9.08 3.85 -10.30
N PRO A 44 -8.90 3.91 -8.96
CA PRO A 44 -9.32 2.86 -8.03
C PRO A 44 -10.77 2.40 -8.19
N HIS A 45 -11.67 3.30 -8.58
CA HIS A 45 -13.05 2.95 -8.90
C HIS A 45 -13.19 1.90 -10.01
N TRP A 46 -12.31 1.94 -11.03
CA TRP A 46 -12.32 0.94 -12.10
C TRP A 46 -12.04 -0.46 -11.55
N TYR A 47 -11.05 -0.61 -10.67
CA TYR A 47 -10.75 -1.90 -10.03
C TYR A 47 -11.89 -2.35 -9.12
N ALA A 48 -12.56 -1.41 -8.43
CA ALA A 48 -13.74 -1.75 -7.64
C ALA A 48 -14.87 -2.30 -8.53
N GLN A 49 -15.06 -1.76 -9.72
CA GLN A 49 -16.01 -2.33 -10.69
C GLN A 49 -15.62 -3.73 -11.20
N GLN A 50 -14.36 -4.10 -11.09
CA GLN A 50 -13.87 -5.45 -11.42
C GLN A 50 -13.96 -6.44 -10.23
N GLY A 51 -14.56 -6.03 -9.10
CA GLY A 51 -14.76 -6.90 -7.95
C GLY A 51 -13.64 -6.89 -6.91
N PHE A 52 -12.85 -5.81 -6.84
CA PHE A 52 -11.83 -5.64 -5.81
C PHE A 52 -12.23 -4.57 -4.78
N LEU A 53 -12.04 -4.87 -3.51
CA LEU A 53 -12.03 -3.85 -2.46
C LEU A 53 -10.70 -3.10 -2.53
N VAL A 54 -10.71 -1.87 -3.00
CA VAL A 54 -9.47 -1.11 -3.26
C VAL A 54 -9.18 -0.16 -2.12
N VAL A 55 -7.94 -0.20 -1.62
CA VAL A 55 -7.45 0.68 -0.57
C VAL A 55 -6.26 1.46 -1.10
N VAL A 56 -6.34 2.79 -1.06
CA VAL A 56 -5.20 3.68 -1.30
C VAL A 56 -4.88 4.40 0.01
N GLN A 57 -3.70 4.14 0.56
CA GLN A 57 -3.25 4.64 1.85
C GLN A 57 -2.11 5.64 1.68
N ASP A 58 -2.23 6.77 2.35
CA ASP A 58 -1.12 7.70 2.52
C ASP A 58 -0.12 7.11 3.52
N VAL A 59 1.17 7.09 3.16
CA VAL A 59 2.22 6.65 4.08
C VAL A 59 2.40 7.65 5.21
N ARG A 60 3.01 7.23 6.30
CA ARG A 60 3.22 8.02 7.51
C ARG A 60 3.82 9.39 7.21
N GLY A 61 3.20 10.46 7.75
CA GLY A 61 3.65 11.84 7.58
C GLY A 61 3.46 12.40 6.17
N ARG A 62 2.61 11.77 5.34
CA ARG A 62 2.26 12.26 3.99
C ARG A 62 0.75 12.28 3.79
N GLY A 63 0.30 13.17 2.90
CA GLY A 63 -1.12 13.37 2.65
C GLY A 63 -1.87 13.72 3.94
N ASP A 64 -2.89 12.94 4.25
CA ASP A 64 -3.72 13.11 5.45
C ASP A 64 -3.29 12.18 6.61
N SER A 65 -2.17 11.46 6.45
CA SER A 65 -1.63 10.58 7.49
C SER A 65 -0.84 11.33 8.55
N GLU A 66 -1.01 10.92 9.80
CA GLU A 66 -0.28 11.46 10.95
C GLU A 66 1.19 10.99 10.97
N GLY A 67 1.97 11.58 11.90
CA GLY A 67 3.37 11.26 12.14
C GLY A 67 4.34 12.03 11.26
N SER A 68 5.57 11.56 11.18
CA SER A 68 6.64 12.20 10.41
C SER A 68 7.10 11.28 9.28
N PHE A 69 7.32 11.84 8.10
CA PHE A 69 7.82 11.10 6.95
C PHE A 69 9.32 10.82 7.09
N GLY A 70 9.70 9.58 7.20
CA GLY A 70 11.08 9.11 7.29
C GLY A 70 11.57 8.40 6.03
N GLY A 71 10.96 8.67 4.88
CA GLY A 71 11.24 7.90 3.67
C GLY A 71 10.82 6.44 3.83
N PHE A 72 11.71 5.53 3.47
CA PHE A 72 11.42 4.08 3.48
C PHE A 72 11.62 3.39 4.83
N VAL A 73 12.17 4.10 5.83
CA VAL A 73 12.57 3.51 7.13
C VAL A 73 11.39 2.83 7.86
N GLN A 74 10.19 3.37 7.72
CA GLN A 74 9.00 2.87 8.42
C GLN A 74 8.15 1.91 7.58
N GLU A 75 8.46 1.78 6.28
CA GLU A 75 7.59 1.09 5.32
C GLU A 75 7.42 -0.39 5.63
N ALA A 76 8.45 -1.06 6.12
CA ALA A 76 8.38 -2.48 6.48
C ALA A 76 7.32 -2.72 7.57
N ARG A 77 7.39 -1.95 8.67
CA ARG A 77 6.46 -2.07 9.79
C ARG A 77 5.06 -1.60 9.42
N ASP A 78 4.95 -0.38 8.89
CA ASP A 78 3.65 0.23 8.56
C ASP A 78 2.95 -0.56 7.45
N GLY A 79 3.71 -1.13 6.51
CA GLY A 79 3.21 -2.01 5.46
C GLY A 79 2.64 -3.30 6.01
N ALA A 80 3.35 -3.94 6.94
CA ALA A 80 2.87 -5.16 7.61
C ALA A 80 1.56 -4.92 8.39
N GLU A 81 1.47 -3.79 9.10
CA GLU A 81 0.26 -3.39 9.80
C GLU A 81 -0.89 -3.08 8.82
N ALA A 82 -0.58 -2.41 7.69
CA ALA A 82 -1.57 -2.09 6.66
C ALA A 82 -2.14 -3.35 5.99
N VAL A 83 -1.31 -4.35 5.72
CA VAL A 83 -1.78 -5.63 5.16
C VAL A 83 -2.74 -6.32 6.12
N ARG A 84 -2.37 -6.47 7.41
CA ARG A 84 -3.26 -7.07 8.41
C ARG A 84 -4.58 -6.32 8.55
N TRP A 85 -4.52 -5.00 8.63
CA TRP A 85 -5.70 -4.15 8.73
C TRP A 85 -6.60 -4.28 7.49
N ALA A 86 -6.03 -4.22 6.29
CA ALA A 86 -6.79 -4.27 5.06
C ALA A 86 -7.46 -5.64 4.83
N ARG A 87 -6.81 -6.74 5.24
CA ARG A 87 -7.41 -8.08 5.23
C ARG A 87 -8.64 -8.18 6.15
N ALA A 88 -8.65 -7.42 7.25
CA ALA A 88 -9.72 -7.44 8.25
C ALA A 88 -10.85 -6.44 7.95
N LEU A 89 -10.80 -5.70 6.84
CA LEU A 89 -11.87 -4.78 6.46
C LEU A 89 -13.20 -5.50 6.23
N THR A 90 -14.29 -4.84 6.62
CA THR A 90 -15.63 -5.32 6.29
C THR A 90 -15.77 -5.46 4.77
N GLY A 91 -16.23 -6.61 4.32
CA GLY A 91 -16.34 -6.94 2.89
C GLY A 91 -15.08 -7.56 2.29
N SER A 92 -13.99 -7.69 3.04
CA SER A 92 -12.80 -8.43 2.59
C SER A 92 -13.01 -9.95 2.73
N ASN A 93 -12.51 -10.72 1.75
CA ASN A 93 -12.44 -12.19 1.82
C ASN A 93 -11.08 -12.67 2.41
N GLY A 94 -10.25 -11.76 2.91
CA GLY A 94 -8.94 -12.06 3.47
C GLY A 94 -7.81 -12.21 2.44
N ARG A 95 -8.10 -12.25 1.14
CA ARG A 95 -7.07 -12.26 0.08
C ARG A 95 -6.65 -10.84 -0.24
N LEU A 96 -5.34 -10.60 -0.35
CA LEU A 96 -4.82 -9.25 -0.56
C LEU A 96 -3.64 -9.27 -1.52
N GLY A 97 -3.72 -8.44 -2.57
CA GLY A 97 -2.61 -8.08 -3.43
C GLY A 97 -2.20 -6.63 -3.22
N THR A 98 -0.93 -6.34 -3.48
CA THR A 98 -0.42 -4.97 -3.52
C THR A 98 -0.02 -4.59 -4.94
N TYR A 99 -0.13 -3.32 -5.28
CA TYR A 99 0.26 -2.80 -6.60
C TYR A 99 0.80 -1.39 -6.48
N GLY A 100 1.61 -0.97 -7.43
CA GLY A 100 2.11 0.40 -7.45
C GLY A 100 3.40 0.59 -8.22
N PHE A 101 3.68 1.85 -8.52
CA PHE A 101 4.76 2.32 -9.37
C PHE A 101 5.75 3.16 -8.55
N SER A 102 7.05 3.06 -8.81
CA SER A 102 8.10 3.83 -8.14
C SER A 102 8.07 3.61 -6.62
N TYR A 103 7.87 4.63 -5.81
CA TYR A 103 7.74 4.49 -4.36
C TYR A 103 6.71 3.43 -3.96
N GLN A 104 5.56 3.44 -4.61
CA GLN A 104 4.49 2.45 -4.37
C GLN A 104 4.93 1.02 -4.75
N GLY A 105 5.84 0.88 -5.71
CA GLY A 105 6.45 -0.39 -6.08
C GLY A 105 7.41 -0.88 -5.00
N LEU A 106 8.34 -0.01 -4.60
CA LEU A 106 9.34 -0.37 -3.60
C LEU A 106 8.73 -0.66 -2.23
N SER A 107 7.74 0.12 -1.79
CA SER A 107 7.07 -0.11 -0.50
C SER A 107 6.47 -1.52 -0.37
N GLN A 108 6.14 -2.19 -1.49
CA GLN A 108 5.67 -3.57 -1.50
C GLN A 108 6.81 -4.55 -1.17
N LEU A 109 8.01 -4.29 -1.70
CA LEU A 109 9.19 -5.14 -1.50
C LEU A 109 9.78 -5.00 -0.10
N LEU A 110 9.59 -3.83 0.52
CA LEU A 110 10.03 -3.56 1.90
C LEU A 110 9.12 -4.20 2.95
N ASN A 111 7.93 -4.64 2.56
CA ASN A 111 7.01 -5.30 3.48
C ASN A 111 7.56 -6.69 3.89
N SER A 112 8.47 -6.69 4.81
CA SER A 112 9.07 -7.89 5.38
C SER A 112 8.28 -8.33 6.62
N GLY A 113 7.06 -8.80 6.41
CA GLY A 113 6.30 -9.34 7.54
C GLY A 113 7.01 -10.54 8.15
N ASP A 114 7.28 -10.47 9.45
CA ASP A 114 7.85 -11.59 10.20
C ASP A 114 6.85 -12.75 10.35
N VAL A 115 5.60 -12.51 9.94
CA VAL A 115 4.50 -13.48 10.02
C VAL A 115 3.71 -13.50 8.71
N PRO A 116 3.22 -14.67 8.26
CA PRO A 116 2.52 -14.81 6.98
C PRO A 116 1.31 -13.87 6.82
N GLU A 117 0.59 -13.56 7.90
CA GLU A 117 -0.58 -12.70 7.88
C GLU A 117 -0.26 -11.23 7.56
N ALA A 118 1.00 -10.84 7.71
CA ALA A 118 1.51 -9.51 7.38
C ALA A 118 2.02 -9.40 5.94
N LEU A 119 2.10 -10.51 5.22
CA LEU A 119 2.52 -10.54 3.82
C LEU A 119 1.30 -10.53 2.89
N PRO A 120 1.34 -9.78 1.79
CA PRO A 120 0.33 -9.90 0.75
C PRO A 120 0.40 -11.26 0.04
N ASP A 121 -0.73 -11.70 -0.54
CA ASP A 121 -0.79 -12.94 -1.34
C ASP A 121 -0.07 -12.77 -2.69
N CYS A 122 -0.03 -11.55 -3.22
CA CYS A 122 0.72 -11.22 -4.44
C CYS A 122 1.20 -9.77 -4.42
N LEU A 123 2.26 -9.53 -5.19
CA LEU A 123 2.88 -8.23 -5.39
C LEU A 123 2.85 -7.89 -6.88
N ALA A 124 2.56 -6.63 -7.20
CA ALA A 124 2.69 -6.07 -8.55
C ALA A 124 3.51 -4.77 -8.52
N PRO A 125 4.81 -4.85 -8.16
CA PRO A 125 5.69 -3.69 -8.16
C PRO A 125 6.06 -3.31 -9.59
N ALA A 126 6.13 -2.01 -9.87
CA ALA A 126 6.54 -1.49 -11.16
C ALA A 126 7.55 -0.34 -11.01
N MET A 127 8.56 -0.32 -11.88
CA MET A 127 9.61 0.71 -11.95
C MET A 127 10.17 1.10 -10.57
N CYS A 128 10.64 0.12 -9.83
CA CYS A 128 11.34 0.29 -8.57
C CYS A 128 12.61 -0.59 -8.57
N GLY A 129 13.63 -0.15 -7.83
CA GLY A 129 14.82 -0.97 -7.56
C GLY A 129 14.53 -2.09 -6.56
N LEU A 130 15.44 -3.05 -6.48
CA LEU A 130 15.46 -4.06 -5.43
C LEU A 130 16.31 -3.60 -4.23
N ASP A 131 17.32 -2.80 -4.49
CA ASP A 131 18.18 -2.14 -3.51
C ASP A 131 18.27 -0.65 -3.86
N GLU A 132 17.66 0.22 -3.07
CA GLU A 132 17.62 1.65 -3.34
C GLU A 132 18.97 2.31 -3.33
N ARG A 133 19.84 1.83 -2.46
CA ARG A 133 21.18 2.39 -2.34
C ARG A 133 22.03 2.07 -3.57
N LEU A 134 21.92 0.85 -4.10
CA LEU A 134 22.74 0.40 -5.23
C LEU A 134 22.10 0.71 -6.59
N ASP A 135 20.76 0.69 -6.64
CA ASP A 135 20.04 0.75 -7.91
C ASP A 135 19.75 2.19 -8.37
N TRP A 136 19.54 3.16 -7.44
CA TRP A 136 19.19 4.51 -7.87
C TRP A 136 19.54 5.65 -6.92
N ALA A 137 19.74 5.41 -5.62
CA ALA A 137 20.11 6.49 -4.69
C ALA A 137 21.58 6.91 -4.86
N SER A 138 22.43 6.01 -5.34
CA SER A 138 23.82 6.28 -5.65
C SER A 138 24.30 5.36 -6.77
N GLU A 139 25.10 5.88 -7.69
CA GLU A 139 25.71 5.06 -8.73
C GLU A 139 26.82 4.19 -8.13
N GLY A 140 26.63 2.85 -8.16
CA GLY A 140 27.58 1.91 -7.58
C GLY A 140 27.71 2.01 -6.05
N GLY A 141 26.77 2.66 -5.36
CA GLY A 141 26.79 2.81 -3.91
C GLY A 141 27.65 3.97 -3.39
N ALA A 142 28.08 4.88 -4.27
CA ALA A 142 28.92 6.05 -3.94
C ALA A 142 28.08 7.29 -3.59
#